data_7afe69bcfeffda30989188fb8bedeb21
#
_entry.id   7afe69bcfeffda30989188fb8bedeb21
#
_cell.length_a   1.000
_cell.length_b   1.000
_cell.length_c   1.000
_cell.angle_alpha   90.00
_cell.angle_beta   90.00
_cell.angle_gamma   90.00
#
_symmetry.space_group_name_H-M   'P 1'
#
loop_
_entity.id
_entity.type
_entity.pdbx_description
1 polymer ?
#
loop_
_entity_poly.entity_id
_entity_poly.type
_entity_poly.pdbx_seq_one_letter_code
_entity_poly.pdbx_strand_id
1 'polypeptide(L)'
;YQNIVDRLEASDILILENIDKVKHYKSEQDLFHIINIVKENNKKLLMTSRKPISEIDLNLEDLKSRLNSILEAKIKEPDDELMRLILVKIFNDKQLKINPNVIDFLVSRLERSYESINFFIEKIDKFSLEKGKKITISLINDLLR
;
A
#
# COMPACT_ATOMS: atom_id res chain seq x y z
N TYR A 1 4.71 -25.22 6.23
CA TYR A 1 3.73 -25.07 7.35
C TYR A 1 4.43 -25.04 8.70
N GLN A 2 5.31 -25.98 9.00
CA GLN A 2 6.04 -26.05 10.28
C GLN A 2 6.70 -24.70 10.61
N ASN A 3 7.34 -24.07 9.64
CA ASN A 3 8.02 -22.78 9.79
C ASN A 3 7.05 -21.61 10.14
N ILE A 4 5.76 -21.70 9.79
CA ILE A 4 4.75 -20.70 10.17
C ILE A 4 4.29 -20.95 11.60
N VAL A 5 4.07 -22.21 11.98
CA VAL A 5 3.68 -22.58 13.33
C VAL A 5 4.77 -22.17 14.33
N ASP A 6 6.03 -22.52 14.06
CA ASP A 6 7.18 -22.17 14.91
C ASP A 6 7.31 -20.64 15.09
N ARG A 7 7.04 -19.87 14.04
CA ARG A 7 7.03 -18.40 14.12
C ARG A 7 5.84 -17.85 14.89
N LEU A 8 4.67 -18.49 14.80
CA LEU A 8 3.49 -18.10 15.56
C LEU A 8 3.63 -18.37 17.05
N GLU A 9 4.38 -19.38 17.45
CA GLU A 9 4.69 -19.62 18.87
C GLU A 9 5.46 -18.46 19.50
N ALA A 10 6.33 -17.82 18.71
CA ALA A 10 7.17 -16.70 19.14
C ALA A 10 6.53 -15.31 18.96
N SER A 11 5.33 -15.21 18.37
CA SER A 11 4.69 -13.93 18.06
C SER A 11 3.20 -13.94 18.39
N ASP A 12 2.65 -12.78 18.78
CA ASP A 12 1.23 -12.62 19.09
C ASP A 12 0.37 -12.21 17.89
N ILE A 13 1.02 -11.82 16.80
CA ILE A 13 0.35 -11.32 15.60
C ILE A 13 1.02 -11.84 14.34
N LEU A 14 0.21 -12.25 13.38
CA LEU A 14 0.63 -12.55 12.01
C LEU A 14 0.13 -11.46 11.07
N ILE A 15 1.02 -10.98 10.20
CA ILE A 15 0.67 -10.01 9.15
C ILE A 15 0.80 -10.69 7.79
N LEU A 16 -0.28 -10.69 7.01
CA LEU A 16 -0.33 -11.20 5.64
C LEU A 16 -0.57 -10.05 4.68
N GLU A 17 0.39 -9.78 3.81
CA GLU A 17 0.30 -8.65 2.89
C GLU A 17 -0.20 -9.07 1.51
N ASN A 18 -1.02 -8.20 0.88
CA ASN A 18 -1.53 -8.35 -0.49
C ASN A 18 -2.26 -9.69 -0.71
N ILE A 19 -3.22 -10.01 0.14
CA ILE A 19 -4.00 -11.26 0.03
C ILE A 19 -4.82 -11.35 -1.27
N ASP A 20 -5.07 -10.23 -1.96
CA ASP A 20 -5.65 -10.20 -3.31
C ASP A 20 -4.76 -10.86 -4.37
N LYS A 21 -3.47 -11.01 -4.09
CA LYS A 21 -2.52 -11.73 -4.93
C LYS A 21 -2.36 -13.17 -4.45
N VAL A 22 -3.46 -13.94 -4.46
CA VAL A 22 -3.50 -15.32 -3.95
C VAL A 22 -2.39 -16.21 -4.53
N LYS A 23 -1.93 -15.92 -5.75
CA LYS A 23 -0.79 -16.61 -6.38
C LYS A 23 0.52 -16.55 -5.55
N HIS A 24 0.68 -15.56 -4.66
CA HIS A 24 1.82 -15.48 -3.74
C HIS A 24 1.75 -16.50 -2.60
N TYR A 25 0.58 -17.05 -2.30
CA TYR A 25 0.33 -18.03 -1.25
C TYR A 25 0.31 -19.47 -1.77
N LYS A 26 0.82 -19.73 -2.97
CA LYS A 26 0.81 -21.02 -3.68
C LYS A 26 -0.60 -21.54 -3.99
N SER A 27 -1.56 -21.43 -3.06
CA SER A 27 -2.96 -21.79 -3.28
C SER A 27 -3.90 -21.11 -2.27
N GLU A 28 -5.19 -21.06 -2.61
CA GLU A 28 -6.24 -20.61 -1.68
C GLU A 28 -6.33 -21.51 -0.44
N GLN A 29 -6.02 -22.78 -0.59
CA GLN A 29 -5.98 -23.75 0.51
C GLN A 29 -4.90 -23.40 1.53
N ASP A 30 -3.71 -22.96 1.07
CA ASP A 30 -2.63 -22.54 1.95
C ASP A 30 -3.04 -21.32 2.77
N LEU A 31 -3.67 -20.32 2.14
CA LEU A 31 -4.17 -19.14 2.85
C LEU A 31 -5.24 -19.51 3.88
N PHE A 32 -6.16 -20.41 3.52
CA PHE A 32 -7.19 -20.92 4.41
C PHE A 32 -6.58 -21.64 5.64
N HIS A 33 -5.58 -22.49 5.41
CA HIS A 33 -4.86 -23.18 6.49
C HIS A 33 -4.14 -22.20 7.43
N ILE A 34 -3.47 -21.19 6.88
CA ILE A 34 -2.80 -20.16 7.69
C ILE A 34 -3.80 -19.44 8.60
N ILE A 35 -4.95 -19.03 8.07
CA ILE A 35 -6.01 -18.38 8.84
C ILE A 35 -6.52 -19.28 9.97
N ASN A 36 -6.70 -20.58 9.69
CA ASN A 36 -7.14 -21.55 10.70
C ASN A 36 -6.09 -21.72 11.81
N ILE A 37 -4.82 -21.89 11.46
CA ILE A 37 -3.72 -22.03 12.45
C ILE A 37 -3.68 -20.81 13.38
N VAL A 38 -3.78 -19.60 12.82
CA VAL A 38 -3.80 -18.35 13.62
C VAL A 38 -4.96 -18.36 14.62
N LYS A 39 -6.16 -18.75 14.16
CA LYS A 39 -7.36 -18.81 14.97
C LYS A 39 -7.27 -19.88 16.07
N GLU A 40 -6.80 -21.08 15.74
CA GLU A 40 -6.64 -22.20 16.68
C GLU A 40 -5.64 -21.87 17.79
N ASN A 41 -4.61 -21.10 17.48
CA ASN A 41 -3.61 -20.64 18.44
C ASN A 41 -4.00 -19.34 19.17
N ASN A 42 -5.24 -18.83 18.99
CA ASN A 42 -5.72 -17.57 19.58
C ASN A 42 -4.81 -16.37 19.30
N LYS A 43 -4.16 -16.33 18.15
CA LYS A 43 -3.29 -15.24 17.73
C LYS A 43 -4.07 -14.19 16.94
N LYS A 44 -3.50 -13.00 16.82
CA LYS A 44 -4.08 -11.91 16.02
C LYS A 44 -3.63 -12.02 14.57
N LEU A 45 -4.55 -11.70 13.65
CA LEU A 45 -4.29 -11.67 12.20
C LEU A 45 -4.56 -10.28 11.66
N LEU A 46 -3.58 -9.69 11.00
CA LEU A 46 -3.74 -8.48 10.19
C LEU A 46 -3.50 -8.85 8.72
N MET A 47 -4.42 -8.48 7.86
CA MET A 47 -4.29 -8.69 6.42
C MET A 47 -4.39 -7.40 5.67
N THR A 48 -3.60 -7.24 4.59
CA THR A 48 -3.74 -6.13 3.66
C THR A 48 -4.18 -6.64 2.28
N SER A 49 -4.99 -5.83 1.59
CA SER A 49 -5.45 -6.09 0.24
C SER A 49 -5.59 -4.77 -0.51
N ARG A 50 -5.35 -4.77 -1.82
CA ARG A 50 -5.64 -3.63 -2.70
C ARG A 50 -7.09 -3.62 -3.19
N LYS A 51 -7.78 -4.75 -3.06
CA LYS A 51 -9.19 -4.92 -3.44
C LYS A 51 -10.02 -5.22 -2.21
N PRO A 52 -11.28 -4.78 -2.15
CA PRO A 52 -12.23 -5.28 -1.17
C PRO A 52 -12.30 -6.80 -1.20
N ILE A 53 -12.56 -7.43 -0.08
CA ILE A 53 -12.68 -8.90 0.00
C ILE A 53 -13.73 -9.42 -0.99
N SER A 54 -14.83 -8.69 -1.16
CA SER A 54 -15.91 -9.02 -2.09
C SER A 54 -15.51 -9.04 -3.57
N GLU A 55 -14.39 -8.38 -3.92
CA GLU A 55 -13.88 -8.29 -5.29
C GLU A 55 -12.68 -9.23 -5.55
N ILE A 56 -12.25 -9.97 -4.54
CA ILE A 56 -11.20 -10.99 -4.70
C ILE A 56 -11.86 -12.23 -5.32
N ASP A 57 -11.36 -12.65 -6.48
CA ASP A 57 -11.82 -13.86 -7.15
C ASP A 57 -11.28 -15.09 -6.43
N LEU A 58 -12.14 -15.74 -5.64
CA LEU A 58 -11.83 -16.91 -4.84
C LEU A 58 -12.74 -18.07 -5.23
N ASN A 59 -12.15 -19.25 -5.42
CA ASN A 59 -12.87 -20.48 -5.75
C ASN A 59 -13.25 -21.29 -4.49
N LEU A 60 -12.47 -21.12 -3.40
CA LEU A 60 -12.69 -21.85 -2.15
C LEU A 60 -13.74 -21.14 -1.29
N GLU A 61 -14.98 -21.64 -1.28
CA GLU A 61 -16.12 -21.04 -0.55
C GLU A 61 -15.84 -20.89 0.96
N ASP A 62 -15.14 -21.86 1.58
CA ASP A 62 -14.77 -21.80 2.99
C ASP A 62 -13.83 -20.63 3.30
N LEU A 63 -12.85 -20.36 2.40
CA LEU A 63 -11.96 -19.20 2.53
C LEU A 63 -12.74 -17.90 2.37
N LYS A 64 -13.62 -17.83 1.37
CA LYS A 64 -14.46 -16.65 1.12
C LYS A 64 -15.35 -16.34 2.33
N SER A 65 -15.99 -17.35 2.91
CA SER A 65 -16.79 -17.19 4.12
C SER A 65 -15.95 -16.69 5.31
N ARG A 66 -14.74 -17.22 5.49
CA ARG A 66 -13.82 -16.79 6.53
C ARG A 66 -13.41 -15.34 6.37
N LEU A 67 -12.98 -14.95 5.16
CA LEU A 67 -12.56 -13.57 4.87
C LEU A 67 -13.71 -12.58 5.06
N ASN A 68 -14.92 -12.92 4.62
CA ASN A 68 -16.11 -12.07 4.81
C ASN A 68 -16.51 -11.89 6.29
N SER A 69 -16.06 -12.76 7.19
CA SER A 69 -16.33 -12.64 8.63
C SER A 69 -15.32 -11.76 9.38
N ILE A 70 -14.29 -11.27 8.70
CA ILE A 70 -13.22 -10.44 9.29
C ILE A 70 -13.63 -8.97 9.21
N LEU A 71 -13.25 -8.21 10.25
CA LEU A 71 -13.46 -6.76 10.24
C LEU A 71 -12.60 -6.10 9.16
N GLU A 72 -13.25 -5.47 8.19
CA GLU A 72 -12.59 -4.74 7.11
C GLU A 72 -12.53 -3.23 7.43
N ALA A 73 -11.34 -2.65 7.31
CA ALA A 73 -11.11 -1.21 7.36
C ALA A 73 -10.63 -0.71 6.01
N LYS A 74 -11.44 0.11 5.35
CA LYS A 74 -11.12 0.67 4.03
C LYS A 74 -10.29 1.95 4.16
N ILE A 75 -9.09 1.96 3.58
CA ILE A 75 -8.30 3.17 3.39
C ILE A 75 -8.83 3.88 2.14
N LYS A 76 -9.37 5.08 2.33
CA LYS A 76 -9.89 5.90 1.23
C LYS A 76 -8.76 6.56 0.46
N GLU A 77 -9.04 6.92 -0.79
CA GLU A 77 -8.15 7.79 -1.57
C GLU A 77 -7.98 9.14 -0.86
N PRO A 78 -6.77 9.75 -0.97
CA PRO A 78 -6.51 11.02 -0.31
C PRO A 78 -7.32 12.16 -0.96
N ASP A 79 -7.87 13.03 -0.13
CA ASP A 79 -8.37 14.35 -0.55
C ASP A 79 -7.20 15.33 -0.80
N ASP A 80 -7.50 16.54 -1.23
CA ASP A 80 -6.47 17.54 -1.56
C ASP A 80 -5.63 17.95 -0.35
N GLU A 81 -6.23 17.99 0.85
CA GLU A 81 -5.52 18.33 2.08
C GLU A 81 -4.54 17.21 2.47
N LEU A 82 -5.01 15.98 2.45
CA LEU A 82 -4.17 14.82 2.74
C LEU A 82 -3.08 14.63 1.68
N MET A 83 -3.39 14.84 0.38
CA MET A 83 -2.38 14.83 -0.68
C MET A 83 -1.27 15.85 -0.41
N ARG A 84 -1.63 17.07 0.00
CA ARG A 84 -0.68 18.12 0.35
C ARG A 84 0.24 17.67 1.49
N LEU A 85 -0.32 17.12 2.56
CA LEU A 85 0.44 16.64 3.71
C LEU A 85 1.39 15.49 3.33
N ILE A 86 0.91 14.55 2.51
CA ILE A 86 1.72 13.43 2.03
C ILE A 86 2.89 13.94 1.18
N LEU A 87 2.63 14.85 0.22
CA LEU A 87 3.67 15.44 -0.62
C LEU A 87 4.74 16.15 0.23
N VAL A 88 4.32 17.02 1.16
CA VAL A 88 5.24 17.70 2.08
C VAL A 88 6.09 16.72 2.86
N LYS A 89 5.46 15.67 3.43
CA LYS A 89 6.17 14.64 4.18
C LYS A 89 7.21 13.95 3.32
N ILE A 90 6.82 13.44 2.14
CA ILE A 90 7.73 12.65 1.30
C ILE A 90 8.89 13.53 0.78
N PHE A 91 8.64 14.78 0.40
CA PHE A 91 9.72 15.69 -0.01
C PHE A 91 10.69 15.98 1.14
N ASN A 92 10.19 16.13 2.38
CA ASN A 92 11.04 16.28 3.55
C ASN A 92 11.85 15.01 3.84
N ASP A 93 11.24 13.84 3.80
CA ASP A 93 11.90 12.55 4.02
C ASP A 93 13.03 12.32 3.01
N LYS A 94 12.84 12.76 1.76
CA LYS A 94 13.84 12.72 0.69
C LYS A 94 14.81 13.92 0.71
N GLN A 95 14.69 14.82 1.66
CA GLN A 95 15.51 16.06 1.77
C GLN A 95 15.46 16.94 0.53
N LEU A 96 14.36 16.88 -0.23
CA LEU A 96 14.15 17.69 -1.42
C LEU A 96 13.49 19.02 -1.04
N LYS A 97 14.23 20.12 -1.28
CA LYS A 97 13.68 21.48 -1.06
C LYS A 97 12.68 21.82 -2.15
N ILE A 98 11.42 22.02 -1.79
CA ILE A 98 10.33 22.35 -2.69
C ILE A 98 9.63 23.65 -2.26
N ASN A 99 9.20 24.43 -3.26
CA ASN A 99 8.39 25.62 -3.00
C ASN A 99 6.92 25.21 -2.76
N PRO A 100 6.19 25.81 -1.81
CA PRO A 100 4.76 25.55 -1.58
C PRO A 100 3.91 25.62 -2.85
N ASN A 101 4.15 26.56 -3.73
CA ASN A 101 3.43 26.68 -5.01
C ASN A 101 3.57 25.43 -5.91
N VAL A 102 4.68 24.71 -5.78
CA VAL A 102 4.91 23.47 -6.53
C VAL A 102 4.08 22.33 -5.95
N ILE A 103 3.90 22.29 -4.62
CA ILE A 103 3.01 21.34 -3.96
C ILE A 103 1.57 21.56 -4.40
N ASP A 104 1.10 22.82 -4.39
CA ASP A 104 -0.25 23.18 -4.85
C ASP A 104 -0.49 22.80 -6.30
N PHE A 105 0.53 23.01 -7.13
CA PHE A 105 0.48 22.60 -8.53
C PHE A 105 0.39 21.08 -8.68
N LEU A 106 1.15 20.31 -7.90
CA LEU A 106 1.09 18.85 -7.90
C LEU A 106 -0.29 18.33 -7.45
N VAL A 107 -0.84 18.88 -6.36
CA VAL A 107 -2.18 18.51 -5.86
C VAL A 107 -3.26 18.73 -6.94
N SER A 108 -3.12 19.77 -7.77
CA SER A 108 -4.09 20.07 -8.84
C SER A 108 -3.94 19.20 -10.08
N ARG A 109 -2.84 18.44 -10.23
CA ARG A 109 -2.49 17.73 -11.47
C ARG A 109 -2.36 16.22 -11.29
N LEU A 110 -1.96 15.76 -10.12
CA LEU A 110 -1.81 14.33 -9.86
C LEU A 110 -3.17 13.69 -9.62
N GLU A 111 -3.28 12.44 -10.02
CA GLU A 111 -4.39 11.59 -9.65
C GLU A 111 -4.41 11.39 -8.12
N ARG A 112 -5.62 11.40 -7.52
CA ARG A 112 -5.80 11.24 -6.09
C ARG A 112 -5.60 9.81 -5.65
N SER A 113 -4.38 9.30 -5.81
CA SER A 113 -3.99 7.97 -5.37
C SER A 113 -2.59 7.99 -4.74
N TYR A 114 -2.37 7.15 -3.74
CA TYR A 114 -1.05 6.97 -3.12
C TYR A 114 -0.02 6.48 -4.14
N GLU A 115 -0.44 5.66 -5.09
CA GLU A 115 0.41 5.10 -6.14
C GLU A 115 0.91 6.19 -7.09
N SER A 116 0.01 7.07 -7.55
CA SER A 116 0.35 8.22 -8.40
C SER A 116 1.33 9.17 -7.72
N ILE A 117 1.08 9.49 -6.43
CA ILE A 117 1.97 10.36 -5.65
C ILE A 117 3.38 9.75 -5.58
N ASN A 118 3.49 8.49 -5.16
CA ASN A 118 4.79 7.83 -5.00
C ASN A 118 5.54 7.71 -6.32
N PHE A 119 4.86 7.27 -7.38
CA PHE A 119 5.44 7.15 -8.71
C PHE A 119 6.02 8.48 -9.20
N PHE A 120 5.24 9.56 -9.03
CA PHE A 120 5.67 10.86 -9.51
C PHE A 120 6.82 11.44 -8.70
N ILE A 121 6.84 11.24 -7.37
CA ILE A 121 7.94 11.68 -6.52
C ILE A 121 9.24 10.92 -6.84
N GLU A 122 9.17 9.61 -7.08
CA GLU A 122 10.35 8.84 -7.51
C GLU A 122 10.90 9.36 -8.84
N LYS A 123 10.02 9.75 -9.77
CA LYS A 123 10.42 10.36 -11.05
C LYS A 123 11.12 11.70 -10.86
N ILE A 124 10.60 12.56 -9.95
CA ILE A 124 11.23 13.86 -9.61
C ILE A 124 12.58 13.63 -8.93
N ASP A 125 12.67 12.72 -7.97
CA ASP A 125 13.88 12.41 -7.21
C ASP A 125 15.01 11.98 -8.14
N LYS A 126 14.73 11.00 -8.99
CA LYS A 126 15.67 10.53 -10.01
C LYS A 126 16.16 11.65 -10.92
N PHE A 127 15.23 12.48 -11.41
CA PHE A 127 15.59 13.58 -12.29
C PHE A 127 16.42 14.67 -11.58
N SER A 128 16.07 14.98 -10.32
CA SER A 128 16.80 15.96 -9.50
C SER A 128 18.24 15.52 -9.24
N LEU A 129 18.45 14.22 -8.97
CA LEU A 129 19.76 13.64 -8.77
C LEU A 129 20.62 13.65 -10.05
N GLU A 130 20.02 13.29 -11.19
CA GLU A 130 20.74 13.22 -12.49
C GLU A 130 21.16 14.59 -13.00
N LYS A 131 20.35 15.63 -12.80
CA LYS A 131 20.57 16.97 -13.39
C LYS A 131 20.96 18.05 -12.40
N GLY A 132 20.97 17.78 -11.10
CA GLY A 132 21.30 18.77 -10.06
C GLY A 132 20.42 20.03 -10.11
N LYS A 133 19.21 19.95 -10.69
CA LYS A 133 18.32 21.09 -10.89
C LYS A 133 17.31 21.23 -9.77
N LYS A 134 16.98 22.49 -9.43
CA LYS A 134 15.90 22.79 -8.49
C LYS A 134 14.55 22.33 -9.07
N ILE A 135 13.70 21.80 -8.18
CA ILE A 135 12.35 21.39 -8.53
C ILE A 135 11.49 22.65 -8.73
N THR A 136 11.01 22.85 -9.97
CA THR A 136 10.19 24.00 -10.39
C THR A 136 8.93 23.51 -11.10
N ILE A 137 7.92 24.38 -11.20
CA ILE A 137 6.68 24.07 -11.95
C ILE A 137 6.99 23.72 -13.42
N SER A 138 7.94 24.39 -14.04
CA SER A 138 8.37 24.07 -15.41
C SER A 138 8.90 22.66 -15.53
N LEU A 139 9.76 22.25 -14.60
CA LEU A 139 10.27 20.88 -14.54
C LEU A 139 9.16 19.85 -14.38
N ILE A 140 8.20 20.13 -13.50
CA ILE A 140 7.06 19.23 -13.26
C ILE A 140 6.20 19.09 -14.50
N ASN A 141 5.93 20.19 -15.21
CA ASN A 141 5.20 20.15 -16.49
C ASN A 141 5.91 19.26 -17.52
N ASP A 142 7.24 19.34 -17.61
CA ASP A 142 8.02 18.50 -18.53
C ASP A 142 7.97 17.01 -18.14
N LEU A 143 7.87 16.71 -16.84
CA LEU A 143 7.76 15.34 -16.33
C LEU A 143 6.34 14.76 -16.41
N LEU A 144 5.31 15.60 -16.51
CA LEU A 144 3.90 15.17 -16.65
C LEU A 144 3.51 14.90 -18.12
N ARG A 145 4.32 15.31 -19.08
CA ARG A 145 4.15 15.00 -20.52
C ARG A 145 4.69 13.62 -20.86
#